data_f3be86b4ca1aa1768a79b25ca556fa4d
#
_entry.id   f3be86b4ca1aa1768a79b25ca556fa4d
#
_cell.length_a   1.000
_cell.length_b   1.000
_cell.length_c   1.000
_cell.angle_alpha   90.00
_cell.angle_beta   90.00
_cell.angle_gamma   90.00
#
_symmetry.space_group_name_H-M   'P 1'
#
loop_
_entity.id
_entity.type
_entity.pdbx_description
1 polymer ?
#
loop_
_entity_poly.entity_id
_entity_poly.type
_entity_poly.pdbx_seq_one_letter_code
_entity_poly.pdbx_strand_id
1 'polypeptide(L)'
;MSLLEVHKKNQCLKMNNMNIEDFNNKQFDIFGTVFTIKLVDTLDEEDKLLHYGITECNTKEIRISKEVMKAKQSDSEIYITLVHEIIHTVLNTGQYLEESQKEPLIEWLTRCIISLLKQDILCK
;
A
#
# COMPACT_ATOMS: atom_id res chain seq x y z
N MET A 1 25.06 -18.70 9.79
CA MET A 1 24.19 -17.69 9.13
C MET A 1 24.76 -16.31 9.39
N SER A 2 24.94 -15.51 8.36
CA SER A 2 25.45 -14.14 8.51
C SER A 2 24.37 -13.23 9.11
N LEU A 3 24.80 -12.11 9.71
CA LEU A 3 23.88 -11.10 10.23
C LEU A 3 22.96 -10.58 9.12
N LEU A 4 23.50 -10.42 7.90
CA LEU A 4 22.73 -9.95 6.74
C LEU A 4 21.63 -10.93 6.36
N GLU A 5 21.90 -12.23 6.40
CA GLU A 5 20.91 -13.26 6.10
C GLU A 5 19.81 -13.31 7.14
N VAL A 6 20.16 -13.19 8.42
CA VAL A 6 19.19 -13.11 9.52
C VAL A 6 18.29 -11.89 9.33
N HIS A 7 18.88 -10.74 9.01
CA HIS A 7 18.14 -9.50 8.79
C HIS A 7 17.17 -9.62 7.62
N LYS A 8 17.60 -10.14 6.48
CA LYS A 8 16.74 -10.37 5.31
C LYS A 8 15.58 -11.31 5.63
N LYS A 9 15.88 -12.41 6.33
CA LYS A 9 14.87 -13.39 6.73
C LYS A 9 13.84 -12.77 7.66
N ASN A 10 14.29 -11.93 8.61
CA ASN A 10 13.39 -11.24 9.53
C ASN A 10 12.51 -10.22 8.82
N GLN A 11 13.05 -9.51 7.83
CA GLN A 11 12.26 -8.58 7.02
C GLN A 11 11.15 -9.29 6.25
N CYS A 12 11.43 -10.47 5.67
CA CYS A 12 10.44 -11.25 4.97
C CYS A 12 9.37 -11.80 5.90
N LEU A 13 9.77 -12.30 7.07
CA LEU A 13 8.84 -12.79 8.08
C LEU A 13 7.93 -11.68 8.60
N LYS A 14 8.41 -10.42 8.63
CA LYS A 14 7.59 -9.27 9.01
C LYS A 14 6.38 -9.08 8.11
N MET A 15 6.47 -9.45 6.84
CA MET A 15 5.34 -9.35 5.93
C MET A 15 4.21 -10.30 6.30
N ASN A 16 4.54 -11.47 6.85
CA ASN A 16 3.56 -12.46 7.27
C ASN A 16 2.99 -12.18 8.68
N ASN A 17 3.77 -11.48 9.52
CA ASN A 17 3.40 -11.18 10.91
C ASN A 17 3.18 -9.68 11.12
N MET A 18 2.81 -8.98 10.07
CA MET A 18 2.75 -7.54 10.05
C MET A 18 1.58 -6.99 10.86
N ASN A 19 1.87 -6.05 11.75
CA ASN A 19 0.84 -5.23 12.37
C ASN A 19 0.57 -4.04 11.44
N ILE A 20 -0.65 -3.92 10.97
CA ILE A 20 -1.02 -2.86 10.02
C ILE A 20 -0.75 -1.45 10.57
N GLU A 21 -0.87 -1.27 11.88
CA GLU A 21 -0.61 0.02 12.52
C GLU A 21 0.84 0.49 12.35
N ASP A 22 1.76 -0.42 12.09
CA ASP A 22 3.17 -0.06 11.85
C ASP A 22 3.35 0.77 10.58
N PHE A 23 2.38 0.74 9.67
CA PHE A 23 2.42 1.56 8.45
C PHE A 23 1.98 3.00 8.68
N ASN A 24 1.26 3.28 9.78
CA ASN A 24 0.79 4.62 10.02
C ASN A 24 1.96 5.59 10.19
N ASN A 25 1.95 6.68 9.43
CA ASN A 25 3.01 7.70 9.38
C ASN A 25 4.33 7.21 8.77
N LYS A 26 4.34 6.01 8.19
CA LYS A 26 5.54 5.50 7.52
C LYS A 26 5.75 6.25 6.20
N GLN A 27 7.01 6.57 5.92
CA GLN A 27 7.39 7.25 4.68
C GLN A 27 8.11 6.30 3.75
N PHE A 28 7.95 6.52 2.46
CA PHE A 28 8.72 5.82 1.44
C PHE A 28 9.08 6.78 0.32
N ASP A 29 10.17 6.48 -0.36
CA ASP A 29 10.78 7.35 -1.37
C ASP A 29 10.72 6.65 -2.74
N ILE A 30 10.20 7.38 -3.74
CA ILE A 30 10.21 6.93 -5.14
C ILE A 30 11.06 7.93 -5.91
N PHE A 31 12.31 7.57 -6.16
CA PHE A 31 13.26 8.39 -6.91
C PHE A 31 13.31 9.85 -6.44
N GLY A 32 13.39 10.07 -5.14
CA GLY A 32 13.50 11.40 -4.55
C GLY A 32 12.18 12.04 -4.15
N THR A 33 11.05 11.43 -4.48
CA THR A 33 9.73 11.91 -4.05
C THR A 33 9.27 11.10 -2.84
N VAL A 34 9.11 11.77 -1.71
CA VAL A 34 8.74 11.12 -0.44
C VAL A 34 7.24 11.17 -0.23
N PHE A 35 6.65 10.03 0.03
CA PHE A 35 5.23 9.88 0.35
C PHE A 35 5.07 9.40 1.78
N THR A 36 3.96 9.80 2.41
CA THR A 36 3.61 9.38 3.76
C THR A 36 2.32 8.55 3.73
N ILE A 37 2.33 7.43 4.43
CA ILE A 37 1.15 6.58 4.58
C ILE A 37 0.39 7.03 5.82
N LYS A 38 -0.92 7.22 5.71
CA LYS A 38 -1.80 7.58 6.81
C LYS A 38 -2.94 6.57 6.90
N LEU A 39 -3.09 5.93 8.06
CA LEU A 39 -4.26 5.14 8.35
C LEU A 39 -5.27 6.05 9.04
N VAL A 40 -6.45 6.18 8.46
CA VAL A 40 -7.51 7.04 8.97
C VAL A 40 -8.73 6.20 9.34
N ASP A 41 -9.58 6.73 10.23
CA ASP A 41 -10.75 5.98 10.67
C ASP A 41 -11.70 5.72 9.50
N THR A 42 -12.01 6.73 8.72
CA THR A 42 -12.85 6.60 7.53
C THR A 42 -12.58 7.70 6.52
N LEU A 43 -12.83 7.38 5.24
CA LEU A 43 -12.80 8.33 4.13
C LEU A 43 -14.19 8.50 3.51
N ASP A 44 -15.23 7.93 4.12
CA ASP A 44 -16.57 7.89 3.55
C ASP A 44 -17.18 9.26 3.30
N GLU A 45 -16.77 10.29 4.06
CA GLU A 45 -17.30 11.64 3.93
C GLU A 45 -16.59 12.47 2.87
N GLU A 46 -15.46 12.01 2.36
CA GLU A 46 -14.74 12.74 1.31
C GLU A 46 -15.42 12.55 -0.04
N ASP A 47 -15.75 13.67 -0.70
CA ASP A 47 -16.38 13.72 -2.02
C ASP A 47 -17.72 12.96 -2.10
N LYS A 48 -18.31 12.58 -0.97
CA LYS A 48 -19.55 11.80 -0.89
C LYS A 48 -19.44 10.45 -1.59
N LEU A 49 -18.21 9.96 -1.80
CA LEU A 49 -17.93 8.66 -2.39
C LEU A 49 -17.34 7.75 -1.33
N LEU A 50 -17.52 6.45 -1.53
CA LEU A 50 -16.92 5.45 -0.65
C LEU A 50 -15.50 5.17 -1.14
N HIS A 51 -14.53 5.35 -0.25
CA HIS A 51 -13.14 5.10 -0.58
C HIS A 51 -12.50 4.15 0.42
N TYR A 52 -11.84 3.11 -0.10
CA TYR A 52 -10.96 2.25 0.69
C TYR A 52 -9.60 2.91 0.90
N GLY A 53 -9.14 3.66 -0.09
CA GLY A 53 -7.90 4.40 -0.02
C GLY A 53 -7.87 5.53 -1.03
N ILE A 54 -7.04 6.53 -0.78
CA ILE A 54 -6.88 7.70 -1.65
C ILE A 54 -5.39 8.03 -1.73
N THR A 55 -4.90 8.25 -2.95
CA THR A 55 -3.56 8.78 -3.20
C THR A 55 -3.67 10.26 -3.56
N GLU A 56 -3.05 11.11 -2.75
CA GLU A 56 -3.01 12.55 -3.01
C GLU A 56 -1.61 12.97 -3.45
N CYS A 57 -1.49 13.34 -4.72
CA CYS A 57 -0.19 13.73 -5.28
C CYS A 57 0.28 15.08 -4.77
N ASN A 58 -0.63 16.01 -4.47
CA ASN A 58 -0.27 17.35 -4.00
C ASN A 58 0.34 17.35 -2.61
N THR A 59 -0.24 16.58 -1.70
CA THR A 59 0.24 16.48 -0.31
C THR A 59 1.24 15.38 -0.11
N LYS A 60 1.46 14.53 -1.12
CA LYS A 60 2.33 13.34 -1.05
C LYS A 60 1.86 12.39 0.05
N GLU A 61 0.57 12.16 0.14
CA GLU A 61 -0.01 11.25 1.13
C GLU A 61 -0.80 10.12 0.47
N ILE A 62 -0.68 8.94 1.05
CA ILE A 62 -1.59 7.82 0.80
C ILE A 62 -2.41 7.64 2.06
N ARG A 63 -3.73 7.80 1.96
CA ARG A 63 -4.64 7.61 3.09
C ARG A 63 -5.44 6.34 2.90
N ILE A 64 -5.44 5.49 3.91
CA ILE A 64 -6.13 4.20 3.88
C ILE A 64 -7.19 4.19 4.99
N SER A 65 -8.42 3.83 4.63
CA SER A 65 -9.54 3.80 5.55
C SER A 65 -9.54 2.50 6.36
N LYS A 66 -9.69 2.63 7.68
CA LYS A 66 -9.86 1.46 8.56
C LYS A 66 -11.28 0.95 8.55
N GLU A 67 -12.25 1.81 8.23
CA GLU A 67 -13.67 1.47 8.14
C GLU A 67 -14.26 1.99 6.85
N VAL A 68 -15.09 1.18 6.21
CA VAL A 68 -15.83 1.57 5.01
C VAL A 68 -17.29 1.18 5.24
N MET A 69 -18.21 2.13 5.10
CA MET A 69 -19.64 1.93 5.36
C MET A 69 -19.89 1.36 6.76
N LYS A 70 -19.16 1.87 7.76
CA LYS A 70 -19.21 1.45 9.17
C LYS A 70 -18.73 0.01 9.40
N ALA A 71 -18.19 -0.64 8.37
CA ALA A 71 -17.61 -1.99 8.48
C ALA A 71 -16.10 -1.87 8.66
N LYS A 72 -15.59 -2.46 9.72
CA LYS A 72 -14.15 -2.47 9.99
C LYS A 72 -13.45 -3.36 8.96
N GLN A 73 -12.43 -2.82 8.32
CA GLN A 73 -11.61 -3.56 7.37
C GLN A 73 -10.62 -4.45 8.11
N SER A 74 -10.42 -5.67 7.62
CA SER A 74 -9.39 -6.55 8.17
C SER A 74 -7.99 -6.02 7.83
N ASP A 75 -6.98 -6.45 8.57
CA ASP A 75 -5.60 -6.08 8.28
C ASP A 75 -5.20 -6.49 6.87
N SER A 76 -5.66 -7.66 6.41
CA SER A 76 -5.41 -8.13 5.05
C SER A 76 -6.03 -7.20 4.00
N GLU A 77 -7.27 -6.76 4.21
CA GLU A 77 -7.95 -5.84 3.29
C GLU A 77 -7.25 -4.48 3.25
N ILE A 78 -6.84 -3.96 4.41
CA ILE A 78 -6.09 -2.69 4.49
C ILE A 78 -4.77 -2.83 3.75
N TYR A 79 -4.07 -3.94 3.91
CA TYR A 79 -2.81 -4.20 3.23
C TYR A 79 -2.98 -4.24 1.70
N ILE A 80 -4.02 -4.92 1.23
CA ILE A 80 -4.34 -4.98 -0.20
C ILE A 80 -4.60 -3.57 -0.75
N THR A 81 -5.37 -2.77 -0.03
CA THR A 81 -5.65 -1.38 -0.39
C THR A 81 -4.37 -0.55 -0.44
N LEU A 82 -3.48 -0.73 0.54
CA LEU A 82 -2.19 -0.04 0.57
C LEU A 82 -1.36 -0.35 -0.67
N VAL A 83 -1.23 -1.62 -1.05
CA VAL A 83 -0.49 -2.01 -2.25
C VAL A 83 -1.13 -1.40 -3.50
N HIS A 84 -2.46 -1.42 -3.59
CA HIS A 84 -3.22 -0.81 -4.68
C HIS A 84 -2.86 0.68 -4.83
N GLU A 85 -2.87 1.43 -3.72
CA GLU A 85 -2.56 2.86 -3.74
C GLU A 85 -1.08 3.13 -4.02
N ILE A 86 -0.18 2.28 -3.58
CA ILE A 86 1.25 2.38 -3.92
C ILE A 86 1.45 2.22 -5.43
N ILE A 87 0.73 1.31 -6.07
CA ILE A 87 0.81 1.11 -7.52
C ILE A 87 0.36 2.38 -8.24
N HIS A 88 -0.75 3.00 -7.83
CA HIS A 88 -1.17 4.29 -8.39
C HIS A 88 -0.06 5.34 -8.25
N THR A 89 0.55 5.41 -7.07
CA THR A 89 1.63 6.36 -6.78
C THR A 89 2.83 6.12 -7.70
N VAL A 90 3.25 4.88 -7.88
CA VAL A 90 4.37 4.53 -8.76
C VAL A 90 4.08 4.95 -10.20
N LEU A 91 2.90 4.62 -10.70
CA LEU A 91 2.52 4.97 -12.07
C LEU A 91 2.42 6.47 -12.27
N ASN A 92 1.81 7.19 -11.33
CA ASN A 92 1.69 8.65 -11.40
C ASN A 92 3.06 9.33 -11.37
N THR A 93 3.96 8.85 -10.52
CA THR A 93 5.33 9.38 -10.40
C THR A 93 6.10 9.18 -11.70
N GLY A 94 5.87 8.06 -12.40
CA GLY A 94 6.49 7.75 -13.69
C GLY A 94 5.78 8.41 -14.88
N GLN A 95 4.76 9.22 -14.66
CA GLN A 95 3.95 9.86 -15.70
C GLN A 95 3.10 8.88 -16.51
N TYR A 96 2.82 7.70 -15.97
CA TYR A 96 1.91 6.73 -16.58
C TYR A 96 0.48 6.99 -16.13
N LEU A 97 -0.03 8.18 -16.44
CA LEU A 97 -1.31 8.67 -15.93
C LEU A 97 -2.50 7.89 -16.49
N GLU A 98 -2.44 7.50 -17.76
CA GLU A 98 -3.49 6.69 -18.37
C GLU A 98 -3.57 5.31 -17.73
N GLU A 99 -2.41 4.67 -17.54
CA GLU A 99 -2.33 3.34 -16.95
C GLU A 99 -2.81 3.37 -15.50
N SER A 100 -2.51 4.46 -14.76
CA SER A 100 -2.97 4.64 -13.39
C SER A 100 -4.50 4.73 -13.28
N GLN A 101 -5.19 5.10 -14.36
CA GLN A 101 -6.65 5.19 -14.38
C GLN A 101 -7.32 3.87 -14.79
N LYS A 102 -6.55 2.88 -15.20
CA LYS A 102 -7.09 1.58 -15.61
C LYS A 102 -7.21 0.65 -14.40
N GLU A 103 -8.34 0.74 -13.71
CA GLU A 103 -8.57 -0.04 -12.49
C GLU A 103 -8.39 -1.55 -12.67
N PRO A 104 -8.83 -2.19 -13.77
CA PRO A 104 -8.55 -3.62 -13.95
C PRO A 104 -7.06 -3.94 -14.00
N LEU A 105 -6.24 -3.08 -14.58
CA LEU A 105 -4.79 -3.25 -14.60
C LEU A 105 -4.21 -3.13 -13.18
N ILE A 106 -4.64 -2.11 -12.43
CA ILE A 106 -4.18 -1.90 -11.05
C ILE A 106 -4.56 -3.10 -10.18
N GLU A 107 -5.78 -3.60 -10.31
CA GLU A 107 -6.24 -4.79 -9.58
C GLU A 107 -5.37 -6.02 -9.89
N TRP A 108 -5.07 -6.24 -11.15
CA TRP A 108 -4.23 -7.36 -11.57
C TRP A 108 -2.82 -7.24 -10.99
N LEU A 109 -2.19 -6.05 -11.11
CA LEU A 109 -0.86 -5.80 -10.57
C LEU A 109 -0.82 -5.98 -9.06
N THR A 110 -1.86 -5.50 -8.36
CA THR A 110 -1.98 -5.66 -6.91
C THR A 110 -1.96 -7.13 -6.51
N ARG A 111 -2.76 -7.96 -7.19
CA ARG A 111 -2.82 -9.40 -6.93
C ARG A 111 -1.49 -10.08 -7.19
N CYS A 112 -0.84 -9.73 -8.30
CA CYS A 112 0.44 -10.31 -8.66
C CYS A 112 1.53 -9.97 -7.64
N ILE A 113 1.61 -8.70 -7.23
CA ILE A 113 2.60 -8.26 -6.27
C ILE A 113 2.40 -8.94 -4.92
N ILE A 114 1.16 -8.98 -4.42
CA ILE A 114 0.85 -9.64 -3.15
C ILE A 114 1.20 -11.13 -3.21
N SER A 115 0.87 -11.79 -4.32
CA SER A 115 1.22 -13.20 -4.51
C SER A 115 2.74 -13.42 -4.46
N LEU A 116 3.51 -12.57 -5.13
CA LEU A 116 4.97 -12.66 -5.14
C LEU A 116 5.56 -12.41 -3.75
N LEU A 117 5.02 -11.43 -3.02
CA LEU A 117 5.48 -11.12 -1.66
C LEU A 117 5.24 -12.28 -0.70
N LYS A 118 4.11 -12.98 -0.84
CA LYS A 118 3.79 -14.15 -0.02
C LYS A 118 4.73 -15.33 -0.28
N GLN A 119 5.36 -15.39 -1.44
CA GLN A 119 6.27 -16.47 -1.81
C GLN A 119 7.71 -16.22 -1.37
N ASP A 120 7.99 -15.07 -0.78
CA ASP A 120 9.32 -14.67 -0.30
C ASP A 120 10.41 -14.75 -1.39
N ILE A 121 10.02 -14.63 -2.66
CA ILE A 121 10.94 -14.75 -3.79
C ILE A 121 12.03 -13.67 -3.74
N LEU A 122 11.67 -12.47 -3.31
CA LEU A 122 12.59 -11.33 -3.27
C LEU A 122 13.54 -11.38 -2.07
N CYS A 123 13.39 -12.36 -1.21
CA CYS A 123 14.19 -12.51 0.01
C CYS A 123 15.28 -13.58 -0.09
N LYS A 124 15.43 -14.19 -1.24
CA LYS A 124 16.43 -15.24 -1.47
C LYS A 124 17.74 -14.68 -1.94
#